data_e9c27eb0ba976c3edbe52e5508ec473f
#
_entry.id   e9c27eb0ba976c3edbe52e5508ec473f
#
_cell.length_a   1.000
_cell.length_b   1.000
_cell.length_c   1.000
_cell.angle_alpha   90.00
_cell.angle_beta   90.00
_cell.angle_gamma   90.00
#
_symmetry.space_group_name_H-M   'P 1'
#
loop_
_entity.id
_entity.type
_entity.pdbx_description
1 polymer ?
#
loop_
_entity_poly.entity_id
_entity_poly.type
_entity_poly.pdbx_seq_one_letter_code
_entity_poly.pdbx_strand_id
1 'polypeptide(L)'
;MMILPIVCGIVLQVLTEPPSTEITITGARIFFTIPMPLQDFPVTESQVNSALVLITLFFFCRFITHGISEKADLKRQHIAELAVEKIDGMVLENMGEYFKGYSPFILAILLLSACSSLLSLFGLFPPTSDINIVGGWAILVFFIITYYKMKCGPLNYLKGFTQPVAFLAPINFISEFATPISMSFRHYGNVLSGTVIS
;
A
#
# COMPACT_ATOMS: atom_id res chain seq x y z
N MET A 1 17.73 -13.79 1.40
CA MET A 1 17.64 -12.38 0.97
C MET A 1 16.60 -11.55 1.71
N MET A 2 15.48 -12.10 2.16
CA MET A 2 14.51 -11.39 3.03
C MET A 2 15.03 -11.06 4.43
N ILE A 3 16.05 -11.77 4.89
CA ILE A 3 16.63 -11.59 6.24
C ILE A 3 17.43 -10.29 6.36
N LEU A 4 18.07 -9.84 5.30
CA LEU A 4 18.94 -8.66 5.32
C LEU A 4 18.22 -7.36 5.72
N PRO A 5 17.07 -6.98 5.12
CA PRO A 5 16.36 -5.78 5.54
C PRO A 5 15.75 -5.91 6.94
N ILE A 6 15.34 -7.11 7.35
CA ILE A 6 14.84 -7.36 8.70
C ILE A 6 15.97 -7.14 9.72
N VAL A 7 17.15 -7.72 9.47
CA VAL A 7 18.32 -7.54 10.34
C VAL A 7 18.74 -6.07 10.38
N CYS A 8 18.78 -5.38 9.23
CA CYS A 8 19.11 -3.97 9.16
C CYS A 8 18.11 -3.10 9.93
N GLY A 9 16.80 -3.41 9.82
CA GLY A 9 15.75 -2.74 10.58
C GLY A 9 15.87 -2.96 12.08
N ILE A 10 16.11 -4.18 12.53
CA ILE A 10 16.31 -4.51 13.95
C ILE A 10 17.56 -3.81 14.50
N VAL A 11 18.65 -3.81 13.74
CA VAL A 11 19.89 -3.12 14.15
C VAL A 11 19.66 -1.61 14.27
N LEU A 12 18.95 -1.01 13.32
CA LEU A 12 18.60 0.41 13.41
C LEU A 12 17.71 0.69 14.62
N GLN A 13 16.73 -0.16 14.89
CA GLN A 13 15.85 -0.03 16.05
C GLN A 13 16.63 -0.11 17.36
N VAL A 14 17.47 -1.12 17.53
CA VAL A 14 18.31 -1.30 18.75
C VAL A 14 19.29 -0.15 18.95
N LEU A 15 19.82 0.44 17.87
CA LEU A 15 20.74 1.57 17.95
C LEU A 15 20.05 2.90 18.27
N THR A 16 18.74 3.02 17.96
CA THR A 16 18.00 4.27 18.13
C THR A 16 17.01 4.26 19.29
N GLU A 17 16.81 3.11 19.97
CA GLU A 17 15.89 3.04 21.11
C GLU A 17 16.45 3.71 22.37
N PRO A 18 15.79 4.74 22.91
CA PRO A 18 15.96 5.13 24.31
C PRO A 18 15.23 4.13 25.21
N PRO A 19 15.74 3.84 26.43
CA PRO A 19 15.06 2.97 27.37
C PRO A 19 13.79 3.66 27.89
N SER A 20 12.62 3.35 27.32
CA SER A 20 11.34 3.84 27.79
C SER A 20 10.40 2.69 28.12
N THR A 21 9.97 2.63 29.38
CA THR A 21 9.02 1.68 29.95
C THR A 21 7.57 2.17 29.89
N GLU A 22 7.27 3.22 29.14
CA GLU A 22 5.92 3.72 28.97
C GLU A 22 5.36 3.34 27.60
N ILE A 23 4.18 2.72 27.58
CA ILE A 23 3.40 2.48 26.37
C ILE A 23 2.87 3.84 25.90
N THR A 24 3.68 4.62 25.24
CA THR A 24 3.23 5.84 24.56
C THR A 24 2.87 5.46 23.12
N ILE A 25 1.63 5.73 22.74
CA ILE A 25 1.21 5.67 21.33
C ILE A 25 1.90 6.84 20.62
N THR A 26 3.16 6.67 20.28
CA THR A 26 3.94 7.64 19.51
C THR A 26 3.80 7.31 18.04
N GLY A 27 3.54 8.34 17.23
CA GLY A 27 3.65 8.23 15.77
C GLY A 27 5.07 7.82 15.34
N ALA A 28 5.26 7.58 14.03
CA ALA A 28 6.56 7.22 13.48
C ALA A 28 7.67 8.18 13.93
N ARG A 29 8.79 7.65 14.43
CA ARG A 29 9.94 8.45 14.89
C ARG A 29 10.56 9.21 13.73
N ILE A 30 10.99 10.43 13.97
CA ILE A 30 11.75 11.23 13.01
C ILE A 30 13.23 10.94 13.25
N PHE A 31 13.92 10.37 12.24
CA PHE A 31 15.35 10.10 12.33
C PHE A 31 16.18 11.35 12.07
N PHE A 32 15.84 12.09 11.03
CA PHE A 32 16.50 13.35 10.69
C PHE A 32 15.60 14.21 9.82
N THR A 33 15.89 15.51 9.81
CA THR A 33 15.18 16.48 8.96
C THR A 33 16.14 16.99 7.89
N ILE A 34 15.67 16.98 6.65
CA ILE A 34 16.41 17.56 5.51
C ILE A 34 15.93 19.00 5.36
N PRO A 35 16.80 20.01 5.53
CA PRO A 35 16.41 21.40 5.34
C PRO A 35 16.08 21.65 3.87
N MET A 36 14.84 22.01 3.58
CA MET A 36 14.38 22.40 2.26
C MET A 36 13.90 23.88 2.28
N PRO A 37 13.95 24.58 1.12
CA PRO A 37 13.70 26.02 1.07
C PRO A 37 12.27 26.45 1.44
N LEU A 38 11.29 25.54 1.39
CA LEU A 38 9.89 25.83 1.76
C LEU A 38 9.50 25.27 3.13
N GLN A 39 9.93 24.07 3.44
CA GLN A 39 9.60 23.39 4.70
C GLN A 39 10.61 22.27 4.93
N ASP A 40 11.07 22.07 6.17
CA ASP A 40 11.93 20.97 6.51
C ASP A 40 11.23 19.64 6.26
N PHE A 41 11.91 18.73 5.56
CA PHE A 41 11.39 17.40 5.26
C PHE A 41 11.82 16.42 6.34
N PRO A 42 10.90 15.98 7.23
CA PRO A 42 11.23 14.99 8.24
C PRO A 42 11.28 13.60 7.60
N VAL A 43 12.40 12.93 7.74
CA VAL A 43 12.53 11.50 7.37
C VAL A 43 12.09 10.68 8.56
N THR A 44 10.96 9.98 8.39
CA THR A 44 10.35 9.18 9.43
C THR A 44 10.77 7.71 9.31
N GLU A 45 10.68 7.00 10.43
CA GLU A 45 10.91 5.55 10.48
C GLU A 45 10.05 4.78 9.48
N SER A 46 8.78 5.18 9.33
CA SER A 46 7.85 4.57 8.36
C SER A 46 8.34 4.70 6.91
N GLN A 47 8.94 5.84 6.55
CA GLN A 47 9.50 6.04 5.21
C GLN A 47 10.72 5.15 4.96
N VAL A 48 11.60 5.03 5.94
CA VAL A 48 12.78 4.16 5.85
C VAL A 48 12.36 2.70 5.72
N ASN A 49 11.43 2.25 6.56
CA ASN A 49 10.90 0.89 6.52
C ASN A 49 10.14 0.63 5.19
N SER A 50 9.42 1.62 4.66
CA SER A 50 8.78 1.52 3.35
C SER A 50 9.81 1.33 2.22
N ALA A 51 10.90 2.10 2.25
CA ALA A 51 11.98 1.94 1.27
C ALA A 51 12.63 0.54 1.38
N LEU A 52 12.85 0.05 2.60
CA LEU A 52 13.40 -1.30 2.83
C LEU A 52 12.46 -2.39 2.28
N VAL A 53 11.14 -2.26 2.50
CA VAL A 53 10.15 -3.19 1.94
C VAL A 53 10.17 -3.17 0.42
N LEU A 54 10.21 -1.99 -0.19
CA LEU A 54 10.26 -1.85 -1.65
C LEU A 54 11.51 -2.49 -2.24
N ILE A 55 12.68 -2.24 -1.65
CA ILE A 55 13.95 -2.83 -2.06
C ILE A 55 13.90 -4.36 -1.93
N THR A 56 13.37 -4.87 -0.81
CA THR A 56 13.21 -6.30 -0.57
C THR A 56 12.29 -6.95 -1.60
N LEU A 57 11.14 -6.33 -1.86
CA LEU A 57 10.20 -6.81 -2.88
C LEU A 57 10.81 -6.79 -4.27
N PHE A 58 11.57 -5.76 -4.63
CA PHE A 58 12.27 -5.68 -5.90
C PHE A 58 13.24 -6.87 -6.08
N PHE A 59 14.08 -7.13 -5.08
CA PHE A 59 15.00 -8.27 -5.14
C PHE A 59 14.28 -9.61 -5.10
N PHE A 60 13.19 -9.73 -4.35
CA PHE A 60 12.37 -10.93 -4.30
C PHE A 60 11.71 -11.21 -5.65
N CYS A 61 11.09 -10.22 -6.27
CA CYS A 61 10.53 -10.35 -7.61
C CYS A 61 11.63 -10.69 -8.63
N ARG A 62 12.78 -10.04 -8.54
CA ARG A 62 13.92 -10.32 -9.42
C ARG A 62 14.46 -11.75 -9.26
N PHE A 63 14.47 -12.24 -8.02
CA PHE A 63 14.85 -13.62 -7.73
C PHE A 63 13.86 -14.65 -8.28
N ILE A 64 12.55 -14.40 -8.13
CA ILE A 64 11.52 -15.29 -8.64
C ILE A 64 11.51 -15.29 -10.17
N THR A 65 11.64 -14.12 -10.80
CA THR A 65 11.61 -13.98 -12.26
C THR A 65 12.92 -14.39 -12.94
N HIS A 66 14.00 -14.60 -12.18
CA HIS A 66 15.28 -15.04 -12.76
C HIS A 66 15.20 -16.48 -13.25
N GLY A 67 15.39 -16.68 -14.56
CA GLY A 67 15.41 -18.01 -15.18
C GLY A 67 14.01 -18.58 -15.44
N ILE A 68 13.00 -17.74 -15.61
CA ILE A 68 11.68 -18.16 -16.11
C ILE A 68 11.85 -18.70 -17.53
N SER A 69 11.34 -19.91 -17.76
CA SER A 69 11.32 -20.58 -19.04
C SER A 69 9.89 -20.97 -19.41
N GLU A 70 9.61 -21.16 -20.70
CA GLU A 70 8.29 -21.65 -21.17
C GLU A 70 7.93 -23.03 -20.61
N LYS A 71 8.94 -23.84 -20.23
CA LYS A 71 8.72 -25.07 -19.49
C LYS A 71 8.85 -24.78 -17.99
N ALA A 72 7.74 -24.83 -17.30
CA ALA A 72 7.65 -24.56 -15.85
C ALA A 72 8.27 -25.71 -15.02
N ASP A 73 9.59 -25.88 -15.09
CA ASP A 73 10.30 -26.92 -14.33
C ASP A 73 10.64 -26.49 -12.89
N LEU A 74 10.53 -25.20 -12.59
CA LEU A 74 10.91 -24.65 -11.29
C LEU A 74 9.68 -24.42 -10.40
N LYS A 75 9.65 -25.02 -9.20
CA LYS A 75 8.57 -24.82 -8.21
C LYS A 75 8.30 -23.33 -7.91
N ARG A 76 9.34 -22.49 -7.91
CA ARG A 76 9.21 -21.03 -7.70
C ARG A 76 8.43 -20.33 -8.82
N GLN A 77 8.60 -20.79 -10.08
CA GLN A 77 7.85 -20.25 -11.21
C GLN A 77 6.37 -20.60 -11.09
N HIS A 78 6.06 -21.83 -10.73
CA HIS A 78 4.68 -22.28 -10.55
C HIS A 78 3.95 -21.48 -9.45
N ILE A 79 4.63 -21.16 -8.34
CA ILE A 79 4.05 -20.31 -7.28
C ILE A 79 3.78 -18.89 -7.81
N ALA A 80 4.69 -18.31 -8.59
CA ALA A 80 4.50 -17.00 -9.18
C ALA A 80 3.34 -16.97 -10.18
N GLU A 81 3.26 -17.95 -11.06
CA GLU A 81 2.18 -18.11 -12.04
C GLU A 81 0.82 -18.25 -11.34
N LEU A 82 0.74 -19.09 -10.31
CA LEU A 82 -0.48 -19.29 -9.52
C LEU A 82 -0.92 -17.99 -8.81
N ALA A 83 0.03 -17.21 -8.29
CA ALA A 83 -0.27 -15.92 -7.68
C ALA A 83 -0.83 -14.93 -8.71
N VAL A 84 -0.22 -14.84 -9.88
CA VAL A 84 -0.67 -13.95 -10.96
C VAL A 84 -2.04 -14.40 -11.49
N GLU A 85 -2.23 -15.68 -11.74
CA GLU A 85 -3.49 -16.25 -12.21
C GLU A 85 -4.64 -15.98 -11.23
N LYS A 86 -4.37 -16.12 -9.92
CA LYS A 86 -5.37 -15.83 -8.89
C LYS A 86 -5.77 -14.36 -8.85
N ILE A 87 -4.80 -13.46 -9.00
CA ILE A 87 -5.08 -12.01 -9.04
C ILE A 87 -5.80 -11.64 -10.34
N ASP A 88 -5.39 -12.21 -11.48
CA ASP A 88 -6.08 -12.01 -12.75
C ASP A 88 -7.55 -12.45 -12.67
N GLY A 89 -7.81 -13.60 -12.05
CA GLY A 89 -9.15 -14.09 -11.79
C GLY A 89 -9.96 -13.11 -10.92
N MET A 90 -9.39 -12.63 -9.81
CA MET A 90 -10.04 -11.64 -8.94
C MET A 90 -10.35 -10.33 -9.68
N VAL A 91 -9.44 -9.85 -10.51
CA VAL A 91 -9.66 -8.63 -11.30
C VAL A 91 -10.76 -8.85 -12.34
N LEU A 92 -10.75 -9.99 -13.03
CA LEU A 92 -11.74 -10.34 -14.02
C LEU A 92 -13.15 -10.43 -13.41
N GLU A 93 -13.29 -11.09 -12.26
CA GLU A 93 -14.57 -11.23 -11.56
C GLU A 93 -15.13 -9.92 -11.02
N ASN A 94 -14.27 -9.05 -10.49
CA ASN A 94 -14.71 -7.82 -9.80
C ASN A 94 -14.73 -6.59 -10.70
N MET A 95 -13.84 -6.50 -11.69
CA MET A 95 -13.65 -5.30 -12.50
C MET A 95 -13.93 -5.52 -13.99
N GLY A 96 -14.01 -6.77 -14.43
CA GLY A 96 -14.24 -7.14 -15.82
C GLY A 96 -12.96 -7.15 -16.68
N GLU A 97 -13.11 -7.69 -17.89
CA GLU A 97 -11.99 -7.95 -18.82
C GLU A 97 -11.21 -6.69 -19.24
N TYR A 98 -11.89 -5.55 -19.29
CA TYR A 98 -11.28 -4.27 -19.65
C TYR A 98 -10.16 -3.84 -18.68
N PHE A 99 -10.24 -4.24 -17.42
CA PHE A 99 -9.30 -3.86 -16.37
C PHE A 99 -8.21 -4.90 -16.09
N LYS A 100 -8.11 -5.97 -16.87
CA LYS A 100 -7.10 -7.01 -16.70
C LYS A 100 -5.66 -6.46 -16.65
N GLY A 101 -5.36 -5.39 -17.37
CA GLY A 101 -4.06 -4.71 -17.34
C GLY A 101 -3.66 -4.11 -15.98
N TYR A 102 -4.59 -4.03 -15.01
CA TYR A 102 -4.32 -3.54 -13.64
C TYR A 102 -3.94 -4.64 -12.66
N SER A 103 -4.00 -5.91 -13.05
CA SER A 103 -3.61 -7.03 -12.18
C SER A 103 -2.21 -6.86 -11.56
N PRO A 104 -1.17 -6.44 -12.29
CA PRO A 104 0.16 -6.21 -11.69
C PRO A 104 0.16 -5.11 -10.63
N PHE A 105 -0.62 -4.05 -10.81
CA PHE A 105 -0.73 -2.96 -9.85
C PHE A 105 -1.42 -3.43 -8.56
N ILE A 106 -2.51 -4.18 -8.69
CA ILE A 106 -3.24 -4.74 -7.53
C ILE A 106 -2.35 -5.75 -6.79
N LEU A 107 -1.63 -6.62 -7.52
CA LEU A 107 -0.67 -7.54 -6.93
C LEU A 107 0.43 -6.80 -6.16
N ALA A 108 0.96 -5.71 -6.71
CA ALA A 108 1.99 -4.91 -6.06
C ALA A 108 1.49 -4.29 -4.73
N ILE A 109 0.29 -3.72 -4.70
CA ILE A 109 -0.31 -3.16 -3.47
C ILE A 109 -0.54 -4.27 -2.44
N LEU A 110 -1.06 -5.43 -2.84
CA LEU A 110 -1.29 -6.55 -1.94
C LEU A 110 0.02 -7.07 -1.34
N LEU A 111 1.08 -7.24 -2.16
CA LEU A 111 2.40 -7.66 -1.69
C LEU A 111 3.02 -6.63 -0.75
N LEU A 112 2.94 -5.33 -1.08
CA LEU A 112 3.39 -4.25 -0.21
C LEU A 112 2.68 -4.27 1.14
N SER A 113 1.35 -4.39 1.13
CA SER A 113 0.55 -4.45 2.34
C SER A 113 0.89 -5.69 3.18
N ALA A 114 1.00 -6.85 2.56
CA ALA A 114 1.37 -8.09 3.24
C ALA A 114 2.77 -8.03 3.85
N CYS A 115 3.77 -7.54 3.11
CA CYS A 115 5.13 -7.39 3.61
C CYS A 115 5.22 -6.36 4.74
N SER A 116 4.48 -5.25 4.63
CA SER A 116 4.38 -4.25 5.71
C SER A 116 3.79 -4.85 6.99
N SER A 117 2.75 -5.67 6.86
CA SER A 117 2.14 -6.34 8.02
C SER A 117 3.07 -7.38 8.65
N LEU A 118 3.90 -8.07 7.83
CA LEU A 118 4.91 -9.00 8.35
C LEU A 118 6.00 -8.29 9.16
N LEU A 119 6.34 -7.03 8.85
CA LEU A 119 7.31 -6.27 9.63
C LEU A 119 6.89 -6.08 11.08
N SER A 120 5.60 -5.95 11.35
CA SER A 120 5.08 -5.84 12.74
C SER A 120 5.39 -7.07 13.59
N LEU A 121 5.48 -8.26 12.98
CA LEU A 121 5.86 -9.49 13.69
C LEU A 121 7.31 -9.47 14.18
N PHE A 122 8.16 -8.64 13.57
CA PHE A 122 9.56 -8.44 13.96
C PHE A 122 9.74 -7.22 14.87
N GLY A 123 8.65 -6.62 15.34
CA GLY A 123 8.70 -5.44 16.21
C GLY A 123 9.09 -4.15 15.49
N LEU A 124 9.15 -4.14 14.15
CA LEU A 124 9.43 -2.96 13.35
C LEU A 124 8.14 -2.17 13.09
N PHE A 125 8.24 -0.84 13.06
CA PHE A 125 7.11 0.02 12.77
C PHE A 125 6.62 -0.20 11.33
N PRO A 126 5.41 -0.79 11.13
CA PRO A 126 4.94 -1.10 9.79
C PRO A 126 4.60 0.19 9.04
N PRO A 127 5.04 0.36 7.78
CA PRO A 127 4.70 1.52 6.95
C PRO A 127 3.20 1.78 6.83
N THR A 128 2.39 0.73 6.88
CA THR A 128 0.92 0.81 6.83
C THR A 128 0.28 1.36 8.10
N SER A 129 1.04 1.52 9.19
CA SER A 129 0.62 2.24 10.41
C SER A 129 0.82 3.76 10.29
N ASP A 130 1.34 4.26 9.17
CA ASP A 130 1.45 5.69 8.89
C ASP A 130 0.33 6.12 7.94
N ILE A 131 -0.53 7.00 8.43
CA ILE A 131 -1.68 7.50 7.66
C ILE A 131 -1.25 8.25 6.40
N ASN A 132 -0.06 8.86 6.39
CA ASN A 132 0.46 9.57 5.22
C ASN A 132 0.75 8.61 4.08
N ILE A 133 1.33 7.43 4.38
CA ILE A 133 1.63 6.40 3.39
C ILE A 133 0.34 5.79 2.84
N VAL A 134 -0.56 5.36 3.75
CA VAL A 134 -1.84 4.76 3.36
C VAL A 134 -2.73 5.76 2.63
N GLY A 135 -2.75 7.02 3.10
CA GLY A 135 -3.43 8.13 2.45
C GLY A 135 -2.90 8.39 1.04
N GLY A 136 -1.58 8.37 0.86
CA GLY A 136 -0.95 8.49 -0.45
C GLY A 136 -1.40 7.39 -1.43
N TRP A 137 -1.48 6.13 -0.97
CA TRP A 137 -1.99 5.02 -1.79
C TRP A 137 -3.47 5.21 -2.15
N ALA A 138 -4.29 5.60 -1.18
CA ALA A 138 -5.71 5.83 -1.42
C ALA A 138 -5.97 6.98 -2.40
N ILE A 139 -5.21 8.05 -2.30
CA ILE A 139 -5.27 9.18 -3.24
C ILE A 139 -4.87 8.74 -4.64
N LEU A 140 -3.78 7.96 -4.77
CA LEU A 140 -3.33 7.43 -6.06
C LEU A 140 -4.41 6.56 -6.70
N VAL A 141 -5.00 5.63 -5.95
CA VAL A 141 -6.09 4.77 -6.43
C VAL A 141 -7.31 5.61 -6.82
N PHE A 142 -7.65 6.64 -6.03
CA PHE A 142 -8.74 7.56 -6.35
C PHE A 142 -8.52 8.28 -7.67
N PHE A 143 -7.31 8.78 -7.93
CA PHE A 143 -6.99 9.42 -9.22
C PHE A 143 -7.11 8.44 -10.39
N ILE A 144 -6.65 7.20 -10.23
CA ILE A 144 -6.78 6.17 -11.25
C ILE A 144 -8.27 5.90 -11.55
N ILE A 145 -9.08 5.69 -10.52
CA ILE A 145 -10.53 5.44 -10.67
C ILE A 145 -11.21 6.62 -11.36
N THR A 146 -10.96 7.83 -10.91
CA THR A 146 -11.54 9.06 -11.48
C THR A 146 -11.14 9.25 -12.93
N TYR A 147 -9.86 9.01 -13.27
CA TYR A 147 -9.37 9.06 -14.64
C TYR A 147 -10.15 8.12 -15.57
N TYR A 148 -10.38 6.86 -15.13
CA TYR A 148 -11.13 5.90 -15.94
C TYR A 148 -12.61 6.23 -16.05
N LYS A 149 -13.23 6.70 -14.97
CA LYS A 149 -14.60 7.19 -15.00
C LYS A 149 -14.75 8.36 -16.00
N MET A 150 -13.80 9.27 -16.04
CA MET A 150 -13.79 10.37 -17.01
C MET A 150 -13.55 9.87 -18.45
N LYS A 151 -12.69 8.87 -18.64
CA LYS A 151 -12.43 8.29 -19.97
C LYS A 151 -13.63 7.57 -20.55
N CYS A 152 -14.46 6.94 -19.74
CA CYS A 152 -15.72 6.28 -20.15
C CYS A 152 -16.82 7.27 -20.58
N GLY A 153 -16.60 8.57 -20.44
CA GLY A 153 -17.49 9.64 -20.86
C GLY A 153 -17.75 10.65 -19.74
N PRO A 154 -17.19 11.87 -19.84
CA PRO A 154 -17.27 12.87 -18.77
C PRO A 154 -18.73 13.29 -18.49
N LEU A 155 -19.56 13.32 -19.50
CA LEU A 155 -21.00 13.62 -19.35
C LEU A 155 -21.76 12.52 -18.62
N ASN A 156 -21.41 11.26 -18.87
CA ASN A 156 -22.04 10.12 -18.17
C ASN A 156 -21.58 10.06 -16.70
N TYR A 157 -20.33 10.42 -16.43
CA TYR A 157 -19.82 10.54 -15.08
C TYR A 157 -20.54 11.63 -14.28
N LEU A 158 -20.72 12.83 -14.86
CA LEU A 158 -21.46 13.92 -14.24
C LEU A 158 -22.95 13.58 -14.04
N LYS A 159 -23.58 12.90 -15.02
CA LYS A 159 -24.95 12.39 -14.87
C LYS A 159 -25.07 11.35 -13.76
N GLY A 160 -24.03 10.58 -13.50
CA GLY A 160 -24.00 9.62 -12.39
C GLY A 160 -24.19 10.29 -11.02
N PHE A 161 -23.73 11.51 -10.82
CA PHE A 161 -23.96 12.26 -9.57
C PHE A 161 -25.41 12.68 -9.39
N THR A 162 -26.14 12.90 -10.48
CA THR A 162 -27.55 13.35 -10.43
C THR A 162 -28.55 12.21 -10.38
N GLN A 163 -28.10 10.95 -10.47
CA GLN A 163 -28.97 9.79 -10.37
C GLN A 163 -29.02 9.26 -8.92
N PRO A 164 -30.17 8.77 -8.40
CA PRO A 164 -31.49 8.73 -9.04
C PRO A 164 -32.26 10.06 -9.03
N VAL A 165 -31.85 11.03 -8.19
CA VAL A 165 -32.50 12.35 -8.05
C VAL A 165 -31.45 13.45 -8.01
N ALA A 166 -31.66 14.51 -8.78
CA ALA A 166 -30.72 15.65 -8.87
C ALA A 166 -30.41 16.30 -7.50
N PHE A 167 -31.33 16.23 -6.54
CA PHE A 167 -31.12 16.72 -5.17
C PHE A 167 -30.01 15.98 -4.41
N LEU A 168 -29.71 14.73 -4.78
CA LEU A 168 -28.65 13.93 -4.16
C LEU A 168 -27.25 14.21 -4.76
N ALA A 169 -27.14 15.03 -5.80
CA ALA A 169 -25.87 15.35 -6.44
C ALA A 169 -24.79 15.85 -5.46
N PRO A 170 -25.04 16.79 -4.52
CA PRO A 170 -24.03 17.23 -3.58
C PRO A 170 -23.57 16.11 -2.63
N ILE A 171 -24.47 15.23 -2.22
CA ILE A 171 -24.16 14.10 -1.34
C ILE A 171 -23.32 13.07 -2.10
N ASN A 172 -23.66 12.74 -3.33
CA ASN A 172 -22.90 11.82 -4.17
C ASN A 172 -21.50 12.36 -4.47
N PHE A 173 -21.36 13.67 -4.67
CA PHE A 173 -20.07 14.33 -4.85
C PHE A 173 -19.19 14.21 -3.59
N ILE A 174 -19.75 14.51 -2.42
CA ILE A 174 -19.04 14.36 -1.14
C ILE A 174 -18.64 12.90 -0.92
N SER A 175 -19.52 11.95 -1.23
CA SER A 175 -19.25 10.51 -1.09
C SER A 175 -18.08 10.05 -1.95
N GLU A 176 -17.90 10.61 -3.15
CA GLU A 176 -16.77 10.30 -4.03
C GLU A 176 -15.42 10.63 -3.35
N PHE A 177 -15.34 11.79 -2.68
CA PHE A 177 -14.14 12.19 -1.92
C PHE A 177 -14.03 11.50 -0.57
N ALA A 178 -15.14 11.17 0.06
CA ALA A 178 -15.15 10.45 1.33
C ALA A 178 -14.64 9.00 1.19
N THR A 179 -14.81 8.38 0.02
CA THR A 179 -14.42 7.00 -0.22
C THR A 179 -12.92 6.74 0.01
N PRO A 180 -11.96 7.46 -0.61
CA PRO A 180 -10.53 7.25 -0.37
C PRO A 180 -10.13 7.55 1.07
N ILE A 181 -10.74 8.54 1.69
CA ILE A 181 -10.52 8.89 3.10
C ILE A 181 -10.96 7.73 3.99
N SER A 182 -12.17 7.21 3.78
CA SER A 182 -12.70 6.08 4.55
C SER A 182 -11.85 4.82 4.38
N MET A 183 -11.35 4.54 3.17
CA MET A 183 -10.47 3.41 2.91
C MET A 183 -9.13 3.55 3.64
N SER A 184 -8.55 4.75 3.65
CA SER A 184 -7.31 5.05 4.36
C SER A 184 -7.47 4.83 5.86
N PHE A 185 -8.52 5.38 6.46
CA PHE A 185 -8.78 5.20 7.88
C PHE A 185 -9.09 3.76 8.27
N ARG A 186 -9.79 3.02 7.41
CA ARG A 186 -10.05 1.60 7.64
C ARG A 186 -8.78 0.79 7.65
N HIS A 187 -7.91 0.99 6.66
CA HIS A 187 -6.65 0.25 6.56
C HIS A 187 -5.71 0.60 7.71
N TYR A 188 -5.52 1.89 7.95
CA TYR A 188 -4.74 2.42 9.07
C TYR A 188 -5.26 1.90 10.42
N GLY A 189 -6.56 1.98 10.67
CA GLY A 189 -7.17 1.54 11.92
C GLY A 189 -7.01 0.05 12.17
N ASN A 190 -7.13 -0.80 11.14
CA ASN A 190 -6.91 -2.24 11.26
C ASN A 190 -5.46 -2.56 11.66
N VAL A 191 -4.49 -1.90 11.03
CA VAL A 191 -3.06 -2.13 11.31
C VAL A 191 -2.70 -1.58 12.69
N LEU A 192 -3.15 -0.36 13.01
CA LEU A 192 -2.90 0.26 14.33
C LEU A 192 -3.50 -0.59 15.47
N SER A 193 -4.73 -1.06 15.31
CA SER A 193 -5.36 -1.95 16.28
C SER A 193 -4.55 -3.23 16.48
N GLY A 194 -4.03 -3.81 15.40
CA GLY A 194 -3.17 -4.99 15.46
C GLY A 194 -1.87 -4.73 16.23
N THR A 195 -1.23 -3.58 16.02
CA THR A 195 0.04 -3.22 16.70
C THR A 195 -0.14 -2.83 18.16
N VAL A 196 -1.32 -2.36 18.56
CA VAL A 196 -1.61 -2.02 19.98
C VAL A 196 -1.94 -3.27 20.81
N ILE A 197 -2.51 -4.31 20.17
CA ILE A 197 -2.92 -5.55 20.86
C ILE A 197 -1.77 -6.55 20.96
N SER A 198 -0.77 -6.48 20.08
CA SER A 198 0.40 -7.38 20.07
C SER A 198 1.45 -6.94 21.08
#